data_47fc096b0fea408df491d9d4caf1dbb8
#
_entry.id   47fc096b0fea408df491d9d4caf1dbb8
#
_cell.length_a   1.000
_cell.length_b   1.000
_cell.length_c   1.000
_cell.angle_alpha   90.00
_cell.angle_beta   90.00
_cell.angle_gamma   90.00
#
_symmetry.space_group_name_H-M   'P 1'
#
loop_
_entity.id
_entity.type
_entity.pdbx_description
1 polymer ?
#
loop_
_entity_poly.entity_id
_entity_poly.type
_entity_poly.pdbx_seq_one_letter_code
_entity_poly.pdbx_strand_id
1 'polypeptide(L)'
;VNTRISLDDATDLTRTGDIWLFRGGSAADRAIQLTTNSPVNHVGMAVVVEDLPPLMWHAELGRSLPDMWTGTHHRGVQLHDLRDAVLVWGRKYGQHAWIRQLDHPVTREMEDAVLQTVARLDGTPFPSTARLASRWVRGRVPAFRQGNRELELESAYCAEVVAVTYEAMGLLRGRRPNWYDPGRFWSGDELQLSHGARLGAEIAVDLPPETPAETSPGTPLGAPPRTVERSVEPTVESGGEQTSGRPGD
;
A
#
# COMPACT_ATOMS: atom_id res chain seq x y z
N VAL A 1 -7.42 5.10 28.44
CA VAL A 1 -6.16 5.81 28.17
C VAL A 1 -5.87 5.61 26.69
N ASN A 2 -5.91 6.70 25.93
CA ASN A 2 -5.59 6.61 24.49
C ASN A 2 -4.07 6.46 24.39
N THR A 3 -3.58 5.24 24.25
CA THR A 3 -2.14 4.98 24.10
C THR A 3 -1.71 5.48 22.72
N ARG A 4 -0.63 6.26 22.69
CA ARG A 4 -0.02 6.79 21.45
C ARG A 4 1.46 6.45 21.44
N ILE A 5 1.99 6.12 20.29
CA ILE A 5 3.42 5.85 20.08
C ILE A 5 3.89 6.49 18.79
N SER A 6 5.19 6.71 18.64
CA SER A 6 5.77 7.21 17.40
C SER A 6 5.65 6.13 16.29
N LEU A 7 5.71 6.55 15.02
CA LEU A 7 5.75 5.62 13.90
C LEU A 7 6.97 4.70 13.98
N ASP A 8 8.11 5.20 14.42
CA ASP A 8 9.33 4.41 14.54
C ASP A 8 9.16 3.32 15.61
N ASP A 9 8.66 3.67 16.81
CA ASP A 9 8.34 2.68 17.84
C ASP A 9 7.28 1.67 17.38
N ALA A 10 6.26 2.15 16.65
CA ALA A 10 5.21 1.26 16.12
C ALA A 10 5.77 0.27 15.10
N THR A 11 6.70 0.71 14.26
CA THR A 11 7.36 -0.14 13.27
C THR A 11 8.24 -1.19 13.96
N ASP A 12 9.02 -0.78 14.97
CA ASP A 12 9.90 -1.68 15.72
C ASP A 12 9.14 -2.74 16.53
N LEU A 13 7.94 -2.38 17.02
CA LEU A 13 7.08 -3.30 17.79
C LEU A 13 6.22 -4.21 16.89
N THR A 14 6.14 -3.92 15.60
CA THR A 14 5.27 -4.64 14.66
C THR A 14 5.75 -6.08 14.46
N ARG A 15 4.81 -7.00 14.47
CA ARG A 15 5.02 -8.43 14.22
C ARG A 15 4.08 -8.94 13.14
N THR A 16 4.43 -10.05 12.52
CA THR A 16 3.53 -10.73 11.56
C THR A 16 2.18 -11.00 12.22
N GLY A 17 1.11 -10.63 11.53
CA GLY A 17 -0.25 -10.75 12.01
C GLY A 17 -0.80 -9.53 12.76
N ASP A 18 0.02 -8.54 13.10
CA ASP A 18 -0.49 -7.29 13.66
C ASP A 18 -1.33 -6.53 12.62
N ILE A 19 -2.41 -5.91 13.07
CA ILE A 19 -3.37 -5.20 12.21
C ILE A 19 -3.11 -3.71 12.25
N TRP A 20 -3.02 -3.11 11.08
CA TRP A 20 -2.94 -1.67 10.90
C TRP A 20 -4.25 -1.13 10.35
N LEU A 21 -4.78 -0.11 11.01
CA LEU A 21 -6.07 0.49 10.73
C LEU A 21 -5.90 1.95 10.35
N PHE A 22 -6.70 2.41 9.37
CA PHE A 22 -6.58 3.77 8.88
C PHE A 22 -7.95 4.43 8.80
N ARG A 23 -7.97 5.74 9.08
CA ARG A 23 -9.14 6.60 8.96
C ARG A 23 -8.77 7.88 8.27
N GLY A 24 -9.32 8.08 7.07
CA GLY A 24 -9.24 9.35 6.37
C GLY A 24 -10.27 10.36 6.85
N GLY A 25 -10.00 11.63 6.57
CA GLY A 25 -10.87 12.76 6.89
C GLY A 25 -11.59 13.36 5.70
N SER A 26 -11.47 12.79 4.49
CA SER A 26 -12.16 13.30 3.30
C SER A 26 -13.67 13.11 3.38
N ALA A 27 -14.42 13.84 2.56
CA ALA A 27 -15.87 13.63 2.47
C ALA A 27 -16.24 12.20 2.03
N ALA A 28 -15.39 11.58 1.20
CA ALA A 28 -15.52 10.21 0.76
C ALA A 28 -15.30 9.22 1.91
N ASP A 29 -14.25 9.41 2.71
CA ASP A 29 -13.97 8.57 3.88
C ASP A 29 -15.10 8.64 4.90
N ARG A 30 -15.64 9.83 5.15
CA ARG A 30 -16.80 10.02 6.04
C ARG A 30 -18.05 9.32 5.52
N ALA A 31 -18.28 9.31 4.22
CA ALA A 31 -19.41 8.59 3.63
C ALA A 31 -19.24 7.07 3.84
N ILE A 32 -18.04 6.52 3.69
CA ILE A 32 -17.75 5.10 3.96
C ILE A 32 -18.00 4.79 5.44
N GLN A 33 -17.48 5.60 6.35
CA GLN A 33 -17.66 5.42 7.78
C GLN A 33 -19.16 5.41 8.19
N LEU A 34 -19.97 6.30 7.57
CA LEU A 34 -21.41 6.35 7.81
C LEU A 34 -22.15 5.16 7.21
N THR A 35 -21.77 4.69 6.02
CA THR A 35 -22.46 3.57 5.34
C THR A 35 -22.10 2.21 5.94
N THR A 36 -20.86 2.06 6.40
CA THR A 36 -20.37 0.82 7.05
C THR A 36 -20.53 0.84 8.57
N ASN A 37 -20.92 1.97 9.16
CA ASN A 37 -20.88 2.22 10.61
C ASN A 37 -19.52 1.87 11.21
N SER A 38 -18.45 2.12 10.46
CA SER A 38 -17.08 1.79 10.82
C SER A 38 -16.30 3.05 11.16
N PRO A 39 -15.53 3.07 12.26
CA PRO A 39 -14.65 4.20 12.58
C PRO A 39 -13.42 4.30 11.68
N VAL A 40 -13.15 3.28 10.87
CA VAL A 40 -12.01 3.18 9.96
C VAL A 40 -12.47 2.78 8.57
N ASN A 41 -11.69 3.14 7.55
CA ASN A 41 -12.02 2.91 6.15
C ASN A 41 -11.00 2.03 5.42
N HIS A 42 -9.87 1.72 6.06
CA HIS A 42 -8.86 0.84 5.48
C HIS A 42 -8.19 -0.02 6.55
N VAL A 43 -7.76 -1.21 6.16
CA VAL A 43 -7.05 -2.16 7.01
C VAL A 43 -5.95 -2.87 6.22
N GLY A 44 -4.82 -3.07 6.87
CA GLY A 44 -3.73 -3.91 6.39
C GLY A 44 -3.22 -4.81 7.51
N MET A 45 -2.45 -5.80 7.15
CA MET A 45 -1.78 -6.71 8.07
C MET A 45 -0.26 -6.57 7.92
N ALA A 46 0.44 -6.54 9.01
CA ALA A 46 1.89 -6.56 8.99
C ALA A 46 2.42 -7.96 8.66
N VAL A 47 3.46 -7.99 7.83
CA VAL A 47 4.24 -9.17 7.50
C VAL A 47 5.71 -8.86 7.78
N VAL A 48 6.32 -9.58 8.69
CA VAL A 48 7.73 -9.43 9.06
C VAL A 48 8.48 -10.65 8.59
N VAL A 49 9.47 -10.44 7.74
CA VAL A 49 10.35 -11.47 7.19
C VAL A 49 11.77 -11.14 7.59
N GLU A 50 12.56 -12.14 7.95
CA GLU A 50 13.98 -11.95 8.25
C GLU A 50 14.67 -11.16 7.12
N ASP A 51 15.56 -10.23 7.52
CA ASP A 51 16.35 -9.36 6.61
C ASP A 51 15.56 -8.30 5.81
N LEU A 52 14.25 -8.17 6.03
CA LEU A 52 13.44 -7.12 5.41
C LEU A 52 12.82 -6.20 6.47
N PRO A 53 12.60 -4.92 6.16
CA PRO A 53 11.76 -4.07 7.01
C PRO A 53 10.34 -4.66 7.09
N PRO A 54 9.56 -4.34 8.13
CA PRO A 54 8.16 -4.73 8.19
C PRO A 54 7.39 -4.30 6.97
N LEU A 55 6.55 -5.19 6.43
CA LEU A 55 5.77 -5.00 5.22
C LEU A 55 4.29 -4.84 5.55
N MET A 56 3.59 -4.03 4.76
CA MET A 56 2.15 -3.85 4.80
C MET A 56 1.50 -4.71 3.73
N TRP A 57 0.78 -5.73 4.15
CA TRP A 57 -0.04 -6.59 3.30
C TRP A 57 -1.48 -6.11 3.26
N HIS A 58 -1.94 -5.68 2.12
CA HIS A 58 -3.26 -5.08 1.97
C HIS A 58 -3.74 -5.07 0.51
N ALA A 59 -4.84 -4.37 0.23
CA ALA A 59 -5.29 -4.09 -1.12
C ALA A 59 -5.62 -2.61 -1.27
N GLU A 60 -5.13 -1.97 -2.33
CA GLU A 60 -5.38 -0.55 -2.60
C GLU A 60 -5.56 -0.23 -4.10
N LEU A 61 -5.86 1.05 -4.41
CA LEU A 61 -6.05 1.53 -5.78
C LEU A 61 -4.75 1.70 -6.58
N GLY A 62 -3.59 1.41 -5.99
CA GLY A 62 -2.29 1.51 -6.66
C GLY A 62 -1.83 2.94 -6.94
N ARG A 63 -2.15 3.88 -6.06
CA ARG A 63 -1.83 5.31 -6.23
C ARG A 63 -0.81 5.83 -5.25
N SER A 64 -0.50 5.06 -4.21
CA SER A 64 0.39 5.49 -3.12
C SER A 64 1.84 5.17 -3.43
N LEU A 65 2.19 3.92 -3.45
CA LEU A 65 3.52 3.38 -3.61
C LEU A 65 3.55 2.30 -4.70
N PRO A 66 4.70 2.01 -5.29
CA PRO A 66 4.85 0.81 -6.08
C PRO A 66 4.83 -0.41 -5.16
N ASP A 67 4.22 -1.49 -5.62
CA ASP A 67 4.30 -2.77 -4.95
C ASP A 67 5.74 -3.27 -4.85
N MET A 68 6.13 -3.77 -3.69
CA MET A 68 7.52 -4.18 -3.43
C MET A 68 7.96 -5.38 -4.26
N TRP A 69 7.04 -6.26 -4.63
CA TRP A 69 7.36 -7.47 -5.38
C TRP A 69 7.56 -7.19 -6.87
N THR A 70 6.67 -6.42 -7.45
CA THR A 70 6.69 -6.13 -8.88
C THR A 70 7.43 -4.84 -9.25
N GLY A 71 7.67 -3.96 -8.29
CA GLY A 71 8.22 -2.63 -8.50
C GLY A 71 7.32 -1.70 -9.30
N THR A 72 6.03 -2.05 -9.47
CA THR A 72 5.09 -1.29 -10.30
C THR A 72 3.88 -0.85 -9.50
N HIS A 73 3.26 0.25 -9.96
CA HIS A 73 1.95 0.66 -9.45
C HIS A 73 0.87 -0.17 -10.12
N HIS A 74 0.08 -0.88 -9.34
CA HIS A 74 -1.09 -1.60 -9.83
C HIS A 74 -2.24 -1.53 -8.82
N ARG A 75 -3.43 -1.83 -9.29
CA ARG A 75 -4.64 -1.84 -8.48
C ARG A 75 -4.93 -3.25 -7.99
N GLY A 76 -5.07 -3.45 -6.71
CA GLY A 76 -5.38 -4.76 -6.15
C GLY A 76 -4.61 -5.05 -4.87
N VAL A 77 -4.33 -6.34 -4.67
CA VAL A 77 -3.55 -6.82 -3.54
C VAL A 77 -2.08 -6.51 -3.75
N GLN A 78 -1.42 -5.96 -2.73
CA GLN A 78 -0.06 -5.42 -2.82
C GLN A 78 0.68 -5.58 -1.51
N LEU A 79 1.99 -5.54 -1.63
CA LEU A 79 2.93 -5.53 -0.51
C LEU A 79 3.76 -4.26 -0.56
N HIS A 80 3.70 -3.43 0.48
CA HIS A 80 4.48 -2.20 0.59
C HIS A 80 5.42 -2.24 1.79
N ASP A 81 6.48 -1.44 1.76
CA ASP A 81 7.16 -1.06 3.00
C ASP A 81 6.14 -0.44 3.94
N LEU A 82 6.05 -0.95 5.17
CA LEU A 82 5.03 -0.56 6.13
C LEU A 82 5.18 0.90 6.55
N ARG A 83 6.40 1.31 6.86
CA ARG A 83 6.70 2.66 7.30
C ARG A 83 6.38 3.68 6.21
N ASP A 84 6.80 3.40 4.98
CA ASP A 84 6.55 4.26 3.83
C ASP A 84 5.05 4.35 3.51
N ALA A 85 4.32 3.23 3.60
CA ALA A 85 2.88 3.23 3.40
C ALA A 85 2.17 4.14 4.42
N VAL A 86 2.49 4.01 5.70
CA VAL A 86 1.91 4.85 6.76
C VAL A 86 2.25 6.33 6.57
N LEU A 87 3.50 6.64 6.20
CA LEU A 87 3.94 8.01 5.91
C LEU A 87 3.19 8.63 4.74
N VAL A 88 3.10 7.91 3.62
CA VAL A 88 2.42 8.41 2.41
C VAL A 88 0.92 8.59 2.68
N TRP A 89 0.28 7.64 3.33
CA TRP A 89 -1.16 7.75 3.62
C TRP A 89 -1.45 8.86 4.63
N GLY A 90 -0.61 9.03 5.64
CA GLY A 90 -0.77 10.10 6.60
C GLY A 90 -0.52 11.48 6.02
N ARG A 91 0.59 11.68 5.31
CA ARG A 91 0.98 12.98 4.76
C ARG A 91 0.19 13.38 3.52
N LYS A 92 0.10 12.47 2.55
CA LYS A 92 -0.54 12.76 1.26
C LYS A 92 -2.07 12.73 1.32
N TYR A 93 -2.64 11.82 2.11
CA TYR A 93 -4.08 11.60 2.18
C TYR A 93 -4.70 12.00 3.53
N GLY A 94 -3.90 12.49 4.48
CA GLY A 94 -4.38 12.95 5.79
C GLY A 94 -5.00 11.83 6.64
N GLN A 95 -4.53 10.58 6.47
CA GLN A 95 -5.05 9.46 7.21
C GLN A 95 -4.41 9.35 8.59
N HIS A 96 -5.22 9.05 9.60
CA HIS A 96 -4.75 8.63 10.91
C HIS A 96 -4.54 7.13 10.92
N ALA A 97 -3.49 6.68 11.63
CA ALA A 97 -3.14 5.28 11.72
C ALA A 97 -3.23 4.75 13.16
N TRP A 98 -3.58 3.49 13.29
CA TRP A 98 -3.58 2.73 14.55
C TRP A 98 -3.00 1.35 14.29
N ILE A 99 -2.28 0.82 15.29
CA ILE A 99 -1.88 -0.59 15.32
C ILE A 99 -2.69 -1.33 16.39
N ARG A 100 -3.11 -2.55 16.08
CA ARG A 100 -3.62 -3.53 17.05
C ARG A 100 -2.72 -4.76 17.00
N GLN A 101 -2.09 -5.06 18.11
CA GLN A 101 -1.19 -6.21 18.18
C GLN A 101 -1.97 -7.51 18.36
N LEU A 102 -1.54 -8.54 17.66
CA LEU A 102 -2.04 -9.89 17.81
C LEU A 102 -1.49 -10.50 19.11
N ASP A 103 -2.36 -10.74 20.08
CA ASP A 103 -2.03 -11.42 21.33
C ASP A 103 -2.10 -12.95 21.12
N HIS A 104 -1.20 -13.45 20.32
CA HIS A 104 -1.02 -14.87 20.04
C HIS A 104 0.37 -15.09 19.42
N PRO A 105 1.13 -16.11 19.87
CA PRO A 105 2.38 -16.46 19.22
C PRO A 105 2.12 -16.87 17.77
N VAL A 106 2.79 -16.23 16.83
CA VAL A 106 2.78 -16.65 15.42
C VAL A 106 3.79 -17.79 15.29
N THR A 107 3.31 -18.96 14.89
CA THR A 107 4.15 -20.14 14.68
C THR A 107 4.74 -20.10 13.27
N ARG A 108 5.76 -20.92 13.04
CA ARG A 108 6.37 -21.04 11.71
C ARG A 108 5.36 -21.50 10.65
N GLU A 109 4.44 -22.39 11.02
CA GLU A 109 3.38 -22.85 10.11
C GLU A 109 2.42 -21.69 9.76
N MET A 110 2.18 -20.78 10.69
CA MET A 110 1.39 -19.56 10.42
C MET A 110 2.14 -18.60 9.49
N GLU A 111 3.45 -18.41 9.72
CA GLU A 111 4.30 -17.59 8.83
C GLU A 111 4.33 -18.18 7.41
N ASP A 112 4.54 -19.47 7.27
CA ASP A 112 4.51 -20.17 5.99
C ASP A 112 3.14 -19.98 5.29
N ALA A 113 2.04 -20.07 6.03
CA ALA A 113 0.70 -19.83 5.50
C ALA A 113 0.49 -18.38 5.03
N VAL A 114 1.06 -17.40 5.74
CA VAL A 114 1.07 -15.99 5.31
C VAL A 114 1.84 -15.85 4.01
N LEU A 115 3.07 -16.35 3.94
CA LEU A 115 3.91 -16.23 2.74
C LEU A 115 3.30 -16.94 1.53
N GLN A 116 2.69 -18.11 1.72
CA GLN A 116 1.94 -18.80 0.66
C GLN A 116 0.72 -17.99 0.20
N THR A 117 0.05 -17.32 1.13
CA THR A 117 -1.11 -16.47 0.80
C THR A 117 -0.67 -15.22 0.04
N VAL A 118 0.43 -14.59 0.46
CA VAL A 118 1.06 -13.48 -0.27
C VAL A 118 1.42 -13.92 -1.68
N ALA A 119 2.19 -14.99 -1.84
CA ALA A 119 2.62 -15.50 -3.15
C ALA A 119 1.45 -15.83 -4.09
N ARG A 120 0.30 -16.25 -3.54
CA ARG A 120 -0.90 -16.59 -4.31
C ARG A 120 -1.75 -15.38 -4.70
N LEU A 121 -1.81 -14.37 -3.85
CA LEU A 121 -2.76 -13.26 -4.00
C LEU A 121 -2.10 -11.95 -4.45
N ASP A 122 -0.79 -11.82 -4.31
CA ASP A 122 -0.08 -10.63 -4.74
C ASP A 122 -0.34 -10.34 -6.23
N GLY A 123 -0.52 -9.07 -6.57
CA GLY A 123 -0.90 -8.66 -7.91
C GLY A 123 -2.33 -9.01 -8.33
N THR A 124 -3.13 -9.67 -7.45
CA THR A 124 -4.52 -9.99 -7.79
C THR A 124 -5.34 -8.70 -7.90
N PRO A 125 -5.89 -8.38 -9.10
CA PRO A 125 -6.63 -7.15 -9.29
C PRO A 125 -7.96 -7.21 -8.53
N PHE A 126 -8.48 -6.04 -8.18
CA PHE A 126 -9.86 -5.95 -7.69
C PHE A 126 -10.80 -6.65 -8.66
N PRO A 127 -11.70 -7.51 -8.19
CA PRO A 127 -12.76 -8.04 -9.02
C PRO A 127 -13.51 -6.87 -9.69
N SER A 128 -13.90 -7.02 -10.96
CA SER A 128 -14.66 -5.95 -11.63
C SER A 128 -15.86 -5.53 -10.78
N THR A 129 -16.19 -4.23 -10.82
CA THR A 129 -17.30 -3.64 -10.06
C THR A 129 -18.62 -4.43 -10.18
N ALA A 130 -18.86 -5.08 -11.32
CA ALA A 130 -20.01 -5.95 -11.54
C ALA A 130 -19.95 -7.26 -10.73
N ARG A 131 -18.78 -7.87 -10.60
CA ARG A 131 -18.59 -9.11 -9.80
C ARG A 131 -18.67 -8.83 -8.30
N LEU A 132 -18.12 -7.72 -7.85
CA LEU A 132 -18.20 -7.30 -6.44
C LEU A 132 -19.62 -6.90 -6.05
N ALA A 133 -20.31 -6.12 -6.89
CA ALA A 133 -21.71 -5.78 -6.67
C ALA A 133 -22.60 -7.04 -6.60
N SER A 134 -22.38 -8.04 -7.46
CA SER A 134 -23.13 -9.31 -7.43
C SER A 134 -22.81 -10.17 -6.20
N ARG A 135 -21.58 -10.14 -5.69
CA ARG A 135 -21.19 -10.85 -4.44
C ARG A 135 -21.75 -10.13 -3.19
N TRP A 136 -21.80 -8.79 -3.21
CA TRP A 136 -22.33 -7.97 -2.13
C TRP A 136 -23.86 -8.00 -2.04
N VAL A 137 -24.56 -7.96 -3.17
CA VAL A 137 -26.03 -8.06 -3.24
C VAL A 137 -26.55 -9.40 -2.72
N ARG A 138 -25.75 -10.47 -2.79
CA ARG A 138 -26.11 -11.76 -2.21
C ARG A 138 -25.94 -11.84 -0.69
N GLY A 139 -25.31 -10.85 -0.05
CA GLY A 139 -25.03 -10.85 1.39
C GLY A 139 -25.64 -9.72 2.20
N ARG A 140 -25.87 -8.56 1.61
CA ARG A 140 -26.43 -7.35 2.25
C ARG A 140 -26.96 -6.39 1.18
N VAL A 141 -28.15 -5.89 1.32
CA VAL A 141 -28.68 -4.79 0.52
C VAL A 141 -28.60 -3.50 1.32
N PRO A 142 -27.71 -2.55 0.97
CA PRO A 142 -28.01 -1.15 1.17
C PRO A 142 -28.03 -0.40 -0.17
N ALA A 143 -28.89 0.61 -0.25
CA ALA A 143 -29.04 1.46 -1.40
C ALA A 143 -27.77 2.29 -1.66
N PHE A 144 -27.09 2.02 -2.75
CA PHE A 144 -25.86 2.70 -3.14
C PHE A 144 -26.12 4.05 -3.80
N ARG A 145 -25.48 5.09 -3.31
CA ARG A 145 -25.27 6.34 -4.03
C ARG A 145 -24.04 6.23 -4.94
N GLN A 146 -24.17 6.72 -6.17
CA GLN A 146 -23.26 6.46 -7.31
C GLN A 146 -21.86 7.11 -7.23
N GLY A 147 -21.54 7.86 -6.15
CA GLY A 147 -20.33 8.71 -6.09
C GLY A 147 -19.07 8.11 -5.45
N ASN A 148 -19.15 7.01 -4.66
CA ASN A 148 -18.04 6.50 -3.86
C ASN A 148 -17.75 5.01 -4.06
N ARG A 149 -18.20 4.44 -5.15
CA ARG A 149 -18.15 2.99 -5.40
C ARG A 149 -16.75 2.38 -5.34
N GLU A 150 -15.74 3.12 -5.82
CA GLU A 150 -14.36 2.60 -5.86
C GLU A 150 -13.75 2.48 -4.47
N LEU A 151 -13.95 3.50 -3.62
CA LEU A 151 -13.44 3.51 -2.25
C LEU A 151 -14.15 2.50 -1.33
N GLU A 152 -15.45 2.33 -1.50
CA GLU A 152 -16.21 1.30 -0.77
C GLU A 152 -15.75 -0.12 -1.14
N LEU A 153 -15.41 -0.33 -2.41
CA LEU A 153 -14.88 -1.59 -2.91
C LEU A 153 -13.45 -1.85 -2.40
N GLU A 154 -12.62 -0.82 -2.35
CA GLU A 154 -11.29 -0.89 -1.76
C GLU A 154 -11.37 -1.26 -0.28
N SER A 155 -12.23 -0.56 0.47
CA SER A 155 -12.45 -0.81 1.90
C SER A 155 -12.93 -2.24 2.19
N ALA A 156 -13.83 -2.78 1.38
CA ALA A 156 -14.28 -4.16 1.54
C ALA A 156 -13.20 -5.18 1.17
N TYR A 157 -12.42 -4.88 0.13
CA TYR A 157 -11.44 -5.82 -0.40
C TYR A 157 -10.16 -5.89 0.45
N CYS A 158 -9.70 -4.78 1.04
CA CYS A 158 -8.57 -4.81 1.97
C CYS A 158 -8.90 -5.69 3.20
N ALA A 159 -10.11 -5.61 3.72
CA ALA A 159 -10.56 -6.46 4.82
C ALA A 159 -10.70 -7.94 4.40
N GLU A 160 -11.14 -8.21 3.16
CA GLU A 160 -11.20 -9.57 2.62
C GLU A 160 -9.80 -10.20 2.53
N VAL A 161 -8.78 -9.44 2.08
CA VAL A 161 -7.39 -9.92 1.99
C VAL A 161 -6.85 -10.28 3.37
N VAL A 162 -7.04 -9.42 4.36
CA VAL A 162 -6.63 -9.68 5.74
C VAL A 162 -7.36 -10.91 6.29
N ALA A 163 -8.68 -11.01 6.08
CA ALA A 163 -9.47 -12.14 6.56
C ALA A 163 -9.02 -13.48 5.94
N VAL A 164 -8.76 -13.53 4.63
CA VAL A 164 -8.24 -14.73 3.96
C VAL A 164 -6.88 -15.14 4.53
N THR A 165 -6.03 -14.17 4.85
CA THR A 165 -4.73 -14.44 5.45
C THR A 165 -4.88 -14.97 6.87
N TYR A 166 -5.75 -14.39 7.68
CA TYR A 166 -6.06 -14.88 9.02
C TYR A 166 -6.72 -16.27 9.01
N GLU A 167 -7.53 -16.57 7.99
CA GLU A 167 -8.07 -17.93 7.79
C GLU A 167 -6.95 -18.93 7.46
N ALA A 168 -6.01 -18.55 6.60
CA ALA A 168 -4.85 -19.39 6.26
C ALA A 168 -3.96 -19.64 7.49
N MET A 169 -3.81 -18.66 8.39
CA MET A 169 -3.14 -18.82 9.68
C MET A 169 -3.95 -19.66 10.69
N GLY A 170 -5.20 -20.04 10.39
CA GLY A 170 -6.10 -20.74 11.31
C GLY A 170 -6.73 -19.86 12.38
N LEU A 171 -6.53 -18.53 12.31
CA LEU A 171 -7.02 -17.56 13.30
C LEU A 171 -8.49 -17.19 13.12
N LEU A 172 -9.03 -17.26 11.89
CA LEU A 172 -10.42 -17.01 11.57
C LEU A 172 -11.12 -18.28 11.08
N ARG A 173 -12.35 -18.49 11.52
CA ARG A 173 -13.20 -19.62 11.10
C ARG A 173 -14.66 -19.21 10.98
N GLY A 174 -15.38 -19.87 10.09
CA GLY A 174 -16.85 -19.92 10.10
C GLY A 174 -17.57 -18.78 9.37
N ARG A 175 -16.87 -17.80 8.82
CA ARG A 175 -17.45 -16.76 7.98
C ARG A 175 -16.76 -16.70 6.64
N ARG A 176 -17.49 -16.26 5.59
CA ARG A 176 -16.87 -16.01 4.29
C ARG A 176 -16.01 -14.75 4.39
N PRO A 177 -14.80 -14.72 3.78
CA PRO A 177 -13.90 -13.56 3.86
C PRO A 177 -14.55 -12.23 3.47
N ASN A 178 -15.47 -12.23 2.50
CA ASN A 178 -16.22 -11.05 2.06
C ASN A 178 -17.31 -10.56 3.05
N TRP A 179 -17.42 -11.19 4.22
CA TRP A 179 -18.25 -10.69 5.32
C TRP A 179 -17.54 -9.63 6.16
N TYR A 180 -16.21 -9.60 6.07
CA TYR A 180 -15.40 -8.67 6.84
C TYR A 180 -15.32 -7.32 6.13
N ASP A 181 -15.34 -6.25 6.92
CA ASP A 181 -15.04 -4.88 6.57
C ASP A 181 -14.00 -4.34 7.56
N PRO A 182 -13.34 -3.19 7.31
CA PRO A 182 -12.31 -2.66 8.21
C PRO A 182 -12.78 -2.46 9.64
N GLY A 183 -14.08 -2.13 9.84
CA GLY A 183 -14.65 -1.94 11.16
C GLY A 183 -14.67 -3.21 12.01
N ARG A 184 -14.70 -4.38 11.37
CA ARG A 184 -14.61 -5.68 12.07
C ARG A 184 -13.27 -5.87 12.78
N PHE A 185 -12.23 -5.21 12.31
CA PHE A 185 -10.91 -5.23 12.92
C PHE A 185 -10.72 -4.13 13.99
N TRP A 186 -11.70 -3.24 14.17
CA TRP A 186 -11.75 -2.26 15.25
C TRP A 186 -12.29 -2.90 16.53
N SER A 187 -11.86 -2.46 17.72
CA SER A 187 -12.20 -3.08 19.01
C SER A 187 -13.70 -3.02 19.39
N GLY A 188 -14.45 -2.13 18.75
CA GLY A 188 -15.90 -2.02 18.96
C GLY A 188 -16.72 -3.15 18.32
N ASP A 189 -16.10 -3.96 17.47
CA ASP A 189 -16.73 -5.12 16.83
C ASP A 189 -15.96 -6.37 17.29
N GLU A 190 -16.50 -7.15 18.19
CA GLU A 190 -15.84 -8.32 18.78
C GLU A 190 -15.47 -9.35 17.70
N LEU A 191 -14.27 -9.20 17.13
CA LEU A 191 -13.71 -10.18 16.21
C LEU A 191 -13.27 -11.42 17.01
N GLN A 192 -14.04 -12.50 16.88
CA GLN A 192 -13.70 -13.76 17.54
C GLN A 192 -12.63 -14.51 16.76
N LEU A 193 -11.42 -14.53 17.30
CA LEU A 193 -10.31 -15.32 16.77
C LEU A 193 -10.31 -16.73 17.38
N SER A 194 -9.77 -17.69 16.64
CA SER A 194 -9.59 -19.09 17.08
C SER A 194 -8.43 -19.20 18.08
N HIS A 195 -8.33 -20.32 18.75
CA HIS A 195 -7.22 -20.68 19.65
C HIS A 195 -6.98 -19.71 20.82
N GLY A 196 -8.01 -18.95 21.20
CA GLY A 196 -7.89 -17.94 22.26
C GLY A 196 -7.11 -16.70 21.85
N ALA A 197 -6.76 -16.57 20.59
CA ALA A 197 -6.11 -15.37 20.05
C ALA A 197 -7.01 -14.14 20.18
N ARG A 198 -6.42 -12.98 20.35
CA ARG A 198 -7.12 -11.69 20.45
C ARG A 198 -6.33 -10.61 19.74
N LEU A 199 -7.02 -9.58 19.30
CA LEU A 199 -6.38 -8.32 18.94
C LEU A 199 -6.40 -7.40 20.17
N GLY A 200 -5.26 -6.81 20.52
CA GLY A 200 -5.12 -5.78 21.55
C GLY A 200 -5.98 -4.55 21.26
N ALA A 201 -5.98 -3.58 22.19
CA ALA A 201 -6.60 -2.28 21.94
C ALA A 201 -5.87 -1.51 20.83
N GLU A 202 -6.54 -0.52 20.25
CA GLU A 202 -5.94 0.38 19.28
C GLU A 202 -4.89 1.26 19.96
N ILE A 203 -3.69 1.27 19.39
CA ILE A 203 -2.60 2.17 19.75
C ILE A 203 -2.49 3.18 18.61
N ALA A 204 -2.75 4.45 18.89
CA ALA A 204 -2.64 5.50 17.88
C ALA A 204 -1.16 5.74 17.52
N VAL A 205 -0.90 5.93 16.22
CA VAL A 205 0.45 6.12 15.69
C VAL A 205 0.63 7.58 15.29
N ASP A 206 1.65 8.22 15.87
CA ASP A 206 2.02 9.60 15.56
C ASP A 206 3.10 9.62 14.48
N LEU A 207 2.84 10.38 13.42
CA LEU A 207 3.81 10.57 12.34
C LEU A 207 4.93 11.50 12.78
N PRO A 208 6.17 11.27 12.32
CA PRO A 208 7.25 12.22 12.54
C PRO A 208 6.91 13.57 11.88
N PRO A 209 7.36 14.70 12.46
CA PRO A 209 7.18 16.00 11.83
C PRO A 209 7.80 16.00 10.42
N GLU A 210 7.20 16.77 9.52
CA GLU A 210 7.83 16.97 8.22
C GLU A 210 9.14 17.72 8.43
N THR A 211 10.25 17.05 8.09
CA THR A 211 11.53 17.75 8.00
C THR A 211 11.39 18.74 6.83
N PRO A 212 11.59 20.07 7.05
CA PRO A 212 11.60 20.99 5.92
C PRO A 212 12.59 20.46 4.91
N ALA A 213 12.17 20.33 3.63
CA ALA A 213 13.08 19.96 2.57
C ALA A 213 14.31 20.85 2.71
N GLU A 214 15.49 20.26 2.92
CA GLU A 214 16.74 20.98 2.87
C GLU A 214 16.72 21.74 1.54
N THR A 215 16.57 23.05 1.65
CA THR A 215 16.76 23.94 0.51
C THR A 215 18.22 23.74 0.14
N SER A 216 18.48 22.93 -0.87
CA SER A 216 19.80 22.83 -1.46
C SER A 216 20.25 24.27 -1.70
N PRO A 217 21.38 24.72 -1.12
CA PRO A 217 21.86 26.07 -1.36
C PRO A 217 22.01 26.20 -2.88
N GLY A 218 21.18 27.07 -3.47
CA GLY A 218 21.16 27.30 -4.90
C GLY A 218 22.58 27.48 -5.40
N THR A 219 23.04 26.57 -6.25
CA THR A 219 24.24 26.78 -7.02
C THR A 219 24.04 28.10 -7.77
N PRO A 220 24.87 29.13 -7.53
CA PRO A 220 24.75 30.38 -8.29
C PRO A 220 24.84 30.04 -9.76
N LEU A 221 23.83 30.46 -10.53
CA LEU A 221 23.86 30.37 -11.99
C LEU A 221 25.21 30.89 -12.47
N GLY A 222 26.04 29.96 -12.92
CA GLY A 222 27.34 30.28 -13.50
C GLY A 222 27.17 31.18 -14.71
N ALA A 223 28.06 32.15 -14.80
CA ALA A 223 28.19 33.08 -15.91
C ALA A 223 28.14 32.35 -17.27
N PRO A 224 27.65 33.00 -18.34
CA PRO A 224 27.54 32.40 -19.66
C PRO A 224 28.91 31.96 -20.18
N PRO A 225 28.97 30.87 -20.93
CA PRO A 225 30.25 30.38 -21.47
C PRO A 225 30.83 31.40 -22.41
N ARG A 226 32.12 31.73 -22.18
CA ARG A 226 32.89 32.56 -23.12
C ARG A 226 32.95 31.85 -24.48
N THR A 227 32.53 32.60 -25.50
CA THR A 227 32.69 32.22 -26.90
C THR A 227 34.18 32.08 -27.22
N VAL A 228 34.62 30.88 -27.50
CA VAL A 228 35.97 30.64 -28.05
C VAL A 228 35.87 30.84 -29.56
N GLU A 229 36.39 31.95 -30.03
CA GLU A 229 36.65 32.17 -31.47
C GLU A 229 37.60 31.12 -31.96
N ARG A 230 37.16 30.29 -32.86
CA ARG A 230 37.95 29.29 -33.54
C ARG A 230 38.52 29.98 -34.82
N SER A 231 39.79 30.29 -34.79
CA SER A 231 40.56 30.74 -35.96
C SER A 231 40.53 29.67 -37.06
N VAL A 232 40.05 30.06 -38.22
CA VAL A 232 40.02 29.23 -39.43
C VAL A 232 41.35 29.43 -40.14
N GLU A 233 42.19 28.40 -40.23
CA GLU A 233 43.33 28.33 -41.18
C GLU A 233 42.83 27.71 -42.50
N PRO A 234 43.27 28.23 -43.65
CA PRO A 234 42.83 27.74 -44.94
C PRO A 234 43.72 26.53 -45.36
N THR A 235 43.11 25.44 -45.72
CA THR A 235 43.78 24.27 -46.32
C THR A 235 43.64 24.32 -47.84
N VAL A 236 44.76 24.21 -48.45
CA VAL A 236 45.01 24.20 -49.88
C VAL A 236 44.46 22.95 -50.56
N GLU A 237 43.81 23.16 -51.72
CA GLU A 237 43.45 22.14 -52.70
C GLU A 237 44.64 21.39 -53.27
N SER A 238 44.54 20.08 -53.46
CA SER A 238 45.25 19.40 -54.57
C SER A 238 44.40 18.18 -54.98
N GLY A 239 44.14 18.16 -56.25
CA GLY A 239 43.26 17.29 -57.00
C GLY A 239 43.85 15.93 -57.35
N GLY A 240 43.11 15.16 -58.09
CA GLY A 240 43.44 13.90 -58.77
C GLY A 240 42.35 12.87 -58.55
N GLU A 241 41.49 12.69 -59.39
CA GLU A 241 41.36 11.99 -60.68
C GLU A 241 40.96 10.53 -60.59
N GLN A 242 39.75 10.26 -61.07
CA GLN A 242 39.22 9.17 -61.88
C GLN A 242 39.61 7.68 -61.58
N THR A 243 38.66 6.79 -61.43
CA THR A 243 38.14 5.87 -62.49
C THR A 243 37.18 4.84 -61.84
N SER A 244 35.98 4.76 -62.34
CA SER A 244 35.44 3.72 -63.24
C SER A 244 35.40 2.27 -62.70
N GLY A 245 34.23 1.71 -62.64
CA GLY A 245 34.03 0.27 -62.65
C GLY A 245 32.74 -0.24 -62.02
N ARG A 246 31.70 -0.36 -62.81
CA ARG A 246 30.56 -1.26 -62.66
C ARG A 246 30.78 -2.47 -63.62
N PRO A 247 30.08 -3.58 -63.63
CA PRO A 247 29.05 -4.18 -62.78
C PRO A 247 29.18 -5.72 -62.59
N GLY A 248 28.16 -6.37 -62.03
CA GLY A 248 27.71 -7.73 -62.29
C GLY A 248 28.00 -8.72 -61.18
N ASP A 249 27.13 -9.33 -60.61
CA ASP A 249 26.04 -10.28 -60.70
C ASP A 249 25.34 -10.43 -59.34
#